data_b14ee2dd143dadc249bebb97df3645f4
#
_entry.id   b14ee2dd143dadc249bebb97df3645f4
#
_cell.length_a   1.000
_cell.length_b   1.000
_cell.length_c   1.000
_cell.angle_alpha   90.00
_cell.angle_beta   90.00
_cell.angle_gamma   90.00
#
_symmetry.space_group_name_H-M   'P 1'
#
loop_
_entity.id
_entity.type
_entity.pdbx_description
1 polymer ?
#
loop_
_entity_poly.entity_id
_entity_poly.type
_entity_poly.pdbx_seq_one_letter_code
_entity_poly.pdbx_strand_id
1 'polypeptide(L)'
;MKKGLLITLGVVAFILGVLLLIPVLFKDQIQEKINQEISKSVNAQVVLDPQKISLSVFRNFPNITISVDDFALIGKADGFAGDTLFAAKTTRLVADIMSVISGDKIKIKGFLLDQPLILTKFTKDGKMSWDIAIPSEEPTEESDTTEPSEFNVGIEEWEIKNGRIVYIDESMPMFMEMLNFNHKGKGDLTQETFVMDTWTKSDKTFIEFDGVKYLNGAVLEATAKMDMNYEKMIFKFLDNEFKVNDFAMGIDGEFAMPGDDMVFDMTYKAKETNFKTLLSLVPAIYAKDFETVKTEGTLAFDGWIKGVMNDSLMPGYALNLVVNNAMFQYPDLPTAVKNIAIDLHVMNKDGKNENMFVNLKKLHLEMGANPVDAKIIVEGLEPSKIDANIQATLNLEDVTKFYPLDSITLKGLFSIDVQANGVYSETSMPKVNAAMNMKNGYVKTADVPEPIEDITFKAFVKNADGSLAATIINLEDFHMKFQNEPFFIKAYVENLDNPKYDVTLKGILDLGKLTKIYPLDDMTLSGRIAADIATKGV
;
A
#
# COMPACT_ATOMS: atom_id res chain seq x y z
N MET A 1 -8.43 -68.15 -14.18
CA MET A 1 -8.53 -66.71 -14.31
C MET A 1 -9.84 -66.10 -13.76
N LYS A 2 -11.05 -66.58 -14.09
CA LYS A 2 -12.33 -65.99 -13.64
C LYS A 2 -12.56 -66.02 -12.12
N LYS A 3 -12.13 -67.05 -11.39
CA LYS A 3 -12.28 -67.15 -9.93
C LYS A 3 -11.35 -66.17 -9.17
N GLY A 4 -10.15 -65.92 -9.63
CA GLY A 4 -9.24 -64.94 -9.01
C GLY A 4 -9.77 -63.52 -9.15
N LEU A 5 -10.29 -63.17 -10.34
CA LEU A 5 -10.88 -61.87 -10.60
C LEU A 5 -12.12 -61.59 -9.71
N LEU A 6 -12.97 -62.60 -9.47
CA LEU A 6 -14.13 -62.49 -8.60
C LEU A 6 -13.74 -62.30 -7.11
N ILE A 7 -12.69 -62.99 -6.66
CA ILE A 7 -12.17 -62.82 -5.30
C ILE A 7 -11.58 -61.42 -5.12
N THR A 8 -10.78 -60.96 -6.10
CA THR A 8 -10.22 -59.58 -6.06
C THR A 8 -11.31 -58.52 -6.07
N LEU A 9 -12.34 -58.68 -6.91
CA LEU A 9 -13.51 -57.80 -6.93
C LEU A 9 -14.27 -57.83 -5.61
N GLY A 10 -14.43 -59.00 -4.97
CA GLY A 10 -15.07 -59.14 -3.65
C GLY A 10 -14.27 -58.47 -2.54
N VAL A 11 -12.94 -58.60 -2.55
CA VAL A 11 -12.05 -57.94 -1.59
C VAL A 11 -12.08 -56.42 -1.79
N VAL A 12 -12.02 -55.95 -3.03
CA VAL A 12 -12.13 -54.51 -3.33
C VAL A 12 -13.50 -53.94 -2.89
N ALA A 13 -14.59 -54.67 -3.19
CA ALA A 13 -15.94 -54.27 -2.75
C ALA A 13 -16.08 -54.26 -1.22
N PHE A 14 -15.47 -55.23 -0.53
CA PHE A 14 -15.42 -55.27 0.93
C PHE A 14 -14.63 -54.10 1.50
N ILE A 15 -13.44 -53.80 0.98
CA ILE A 15 -12.64 -52.63 1.39
C ILE A 15 -13.40 -51.34 1.16
N LEU A 16 -14.01 -51.15 -0.01
CA LEU A 16 -14.86 -50.01 -0.29
C LEU A 16 -16.07 -49.91 0.66
N GLY A 17 -16.69 -51.05 1.00
CA GLY A 17 -17.77 -51.11 1.99
C GLY A 17 -17.33 -50.68 3.39
N VAL A 18 -16.17 -51.17 3.83
CA VAL A 18 -15.59 -50.76 5.12
C VAL A 18 -15.25 -49.26 5.12
N LEU A 19 -14.64 -48.74 4.05
CA LEU A 19 -14.31 -47.32 3.90
C LEU A 19 -15.56 -46.44 3.90
N LEU A 20 -16.68 -46.93 3.38
CA LEU A 20 -17.99 -46.24 3.44
C LEU A 20 -18.58 -46.20 4.85
N LEU A 21 -18.26 -47.16 5.70
CA LEU A 21 -18.77 -47.24 7.06
C LEU A 21 -17.99 -46.38 8.06
N ILE A 22 -16.71 -46.08 7.79
CA ILE A 22 -15.86 -45.28 8.69
C ILE A 22 -16.49 -43.92 9.05
N PRO A 23 -16.96 -43.10 8.09
CA PRO A 23 -17.57 -41.80 8.43
C PRO A 23 -18.85 -41.94 9.26
N VAL A 24 -19.56 -43.08 9.11
CA VAL A 24 -20.80 -43.33 9.83
C VAL A 24 -20.53 -43.81 11.26
N LEU A 25 -19.53 -44.69 11.43
CA LEU A 25 -19.26 -45.31 12.73
C LEU A 25 -18.49 -44.39 13.69
N PHE A 26 -17.66 -43.51 13.16
CA PHE A 26 -16.78 -42.64 13.97
C PHE A 26 -17.20 -41.16 13.97
N LYS A 27 -18.31 -40.82 13.31
CA LYS A 27 -18.78 -39.42 13.19
C LYS A 27 -18.87 -38.73 14.54
N ASP A 28 -19.60 -39.31 15.46
CA ASP A 28 -19.90 -38.67 16.76
C ASP A 28 -18.64 -38.51 17.61
N GLN A 29 -17.74 -39.49 17.60
CA GLN A 29 -16.45 -39.46 18.33
C GLN A 29 -15.53 -38.38 17.77
N ILE A 30 -15.45 -38.23 16.46
CA ILE A 30 -14.64 -37.20 15.79
C ILE A 30 -15.23 -35.80 16.06
N GLN A 31 -16.55 -35.64 16.00
CA GLN A 31 -17.22 -34.37 16.29
C GLN A 31 -16.95 -33.91 17.73
N GLU A 32 -17.11 -34.83 18.69
CA GLU A 32 -16.87 -34.51 20.11
C GLU A 32 -15.41 -34.13 20.37
N LYS A 33 -14.46 -34.89 19.81
CA LYS A 33 -13.02 -34.63 19.97
C LYS A 33 -12.63 -33.28 19.33
N ILE A 34 -13.09 -32.96 18.13
CA ILE A 34 -12.85 -31.67 17.48
C ILE A 34 -13.35 -30.52 18.35
N ASN A 35 -14.57 -30.61 18.85
CA ASN A 35 -15.15 -29.55 19.67
C ASN A 35 -14.38 -29.34 20.98
N GLN A 36 -13.99 -30.43 21.64
CA GLN A 36 -13.22 -30.38 22.88
C GLN A 36 -11.83 -29.79 22.67
N GLU A 37 -11.11 -30.22 21.64
CA GLU A 37 -9.75 -29.77 21.38
C GLU A 37 -9.71 -28.29 20.95
N ILE A 38 -10.59 -27.85 20.04
CA ILE A 38 -10.64 -26.44 19.63
C ILE A 38 -10.97 -25.55 20.85
N SER A 39 -11.97 -25.93 21.66
CA SER A 39 -12.40 -25.11 22.80
C SER A 39 -11.35 -25.00 23.90
N LYS A 40 -10.43 -25.96 24.02
CA LYS A 40 -9.32 -25.95 24.98
C LYS A 40 -8.10 -25.21 24.46
N SER A 41 -7.92 -25.15 23.14
CA SER A 41 -6.70 -24.65 22.51
C SER A 41 -6.71 -23.14 22.25
N VAL A 42 -7.90 -22.50 22.25
CA VAL A 42 -8.00 -21.08 21.87
C VAL A 42 -8.76 -20.22 22.89
N ASN A 43 -8.19 -19.07 23.22
CA ASN A 43 -8.82 -18.03 24.05
C ASN A 43 -9.76 -17.15 23.19
N ALA A 44 -10.74 -17.79 22.57
CA ALA A 44 -11.77 -17.13 21.76
C ALA A 44 -13.12 -17.80 21.99
N GLN A 45 -14.20 -17.12 21.62
CA GLN A 45 -15.49 -17.76 21.57
C GLN A 45 -15.58 -18.57 20.28
N VAL A 46 -15.67 -19.88 20.39
CA VAL A 46 -15.81 -20.79 19.25
C VAL A 46 -17.28 -20.92 18.89
N VAL A 47 -17.60 -20.61 17.64
CA VAL A 47 -18.92 -20.85 17.03
C VAL A 47 -18.80 -22.06 16.12
N LEU A 48 -19.32 -23.19 16.59
CA LEU A 48 -19.25 -24.47 15.92
C LEU A 48 -20.53 -25.26 16.20
N ASP A 49 -21.26 -25.61 15.15
CA ASP A 49 -22.39 -26.54 15.24
C ASP A 49 -21.91 -27.97 14.90
N PRO A 50 -21.89 -28.91 15.86
CA PRO A 50 -21.48 -30.29 15.58
C PRO A 50 -22.25 -30.96 14.44
N GLN A 51 -23.51 -30.59 14.19
CA GLN A 51 -24.30 -31.14 13.10
C GLN A 51 -23.81 -30.69 11.71
N LYS A 52 -23.07 -29.60 11.64
CA LYS A 52 -22.44 -29.07 10.43
C LYS A 52 -21.06 -29.64 10.13
N ILE A 53 -20.59 -30.61 10.93
CA ILE A 53 -19.38 -31.38 10.66
C ILE A 53 -19.76 -32.59 9.80
N SER A 54 -19.09 -32.73 8.66
CA SER A 54 -19.29 -33.87 7.75
C SER A 54 -17.96 -34.51 7.36
N LEU A 55 -17.98 -35.82 7.11
CA LEU A 55 -16.83 -36.64 6.75
C LEU A 55 -17.05 -37.27 5.37
N SER A 56 -16.00 -37.31 4.54
CA SER A 56 -16.05 -37.93 3.23
C SER A 56 -14.73 -38.63 2.93
N VAL A 57 -14.79 -39.89 2.53
CA VAL A 57 -13.63 -40.70 2.05
C VAL A 57 -13.53 -40.69 0.53
N PHE A 58 -14.53 -40.21 -0.19
CA PHE A 58 -14.53 -40.27 -1.67
C PHE A 58 -13.90 -39.05 -2.31
N ARG A 59 -13.93 -37.91 -1.63
CA ARG A 59 -13.53 -36.64 -2.23
C ARG A 59 -12.01 -36.58 -2.49
N ASN A 60 -11.20 -37.12 -1.57
CA ASN A 60 -9.75 -37.10 -1.61
C ASN A 60 -9.13 -38.48 -1.35
N PHE A 61 -9.76 -39.57 -1.88
CA PHE A 61 -9.28 -40.94 -1.68
C PHE A 61 -7.80 -41.08 -2.03
N PRO A 62 -6.94 -41.77 -1.21
CA PRO A 62 -7.29 -42.53 0.01
C PRO A 62 -7.39 -41.73 1.32
N ASN A 63 -7.34 -40.41 1.28
CA ASN A 63 -7.46 -39.56 2.45
C ASN A 63 -8.92 -39.34 2.84
N ILE A 64 -9.14 -38.94 4.11
CA ILE A 64 -10.44 -38.51 4.61
C ILE A 64 -10.54 -36.98 4.53
N THR A 65 -11.72 -36.50 4.11
CA THR A 65 -12.03 -35.05 4.14
C THR A 65 -12.98 -34.78 5.30
N ILE A 66 -12.57 -33.90 6.19
CA ILE A 66 -13.37 -33.33 7.28
C ILE A 66 -13.85 -31.97 6.81
N SER A 67 -15.16 -31.74 6.78
CA SER A 67 -15.73 -30.43 6.42
C SER A 67 -16.51 -29.90 7.60
N VAL A 68 -16.28 -28.61 7.91
CA VAL A 68 -16.98 -27.84 8.96
C VAL A 68 -17.59 -26.63 8.29
N ASP A 69 -18.91 -26.54 8.33
CA ASP A 69 -19.62 -25.39 7.77
C ASP A 69 -19.95 -24.35 8.86
N ASP A 70 -19.95 -23.08 8.47
CA ASP A 70 -20.26 -21.92 9.32
C ASP A 70 -19.45 -21.87 10.62
N PHE A 71 -18.14 -22.12 10.52
CA PHE A 71 -17.21 -22.00 11.64
C PHE A 71 -16.78 -20.56 11.87
N ALA A 72 -16.73 -20.12 13.15
CA ALA A 72 -16.18 -18.81 13.48
C ALA A 72 -15.46 -18.79 14.84
N LEU A 73 -14.50 -17.87 14.95
CA LEU A 73 -13.81 -17.50 16.17
C LEU A 73 -14.07 -16.03 16.46
N ILE A 74 -14.60 -15.73 17.66
CA ILE A 74 -14.90 -14.37 18.11
C ILE A 74 -13.95 -14.03 19.27
N GLY A 75 -13.30 -12.89 19.19
CA GLY A 75 -12.37 -12.42 20.20
C GLY A 75 -13.02 -12.22 21.57
N LYS A 76 -12.31 -12.59 22.63
CA LYS A 76 -12.70 -12.37 24.04
C LYS A 76 -11.81 -11.37 24.75
N ALA A 77 -10.57 -11.23 24.32
CA ALA A 77 -9.60 -10.35 24.96
C ALA A 77 -9.92 -8.88 24.72
N ASP A 78 -9.52 -8.01 25.65
CA ASP A 78 -9.61 -6.56 25.51
C ASP A 78 -8.92 -6.08 24.23
N GLY A 79 -9.57 -5.22 23.48
CA GLY A 79 -9.13 -4.74 22.16
C GLY A 79 -9.69 -5.55 21.00
N PHE A 80 -10.22 -6.76 21.24
CA PHE A 80 -10.78 -7.67 20.21
C PHE A 80 -12.15 -8.24 20.61
N ALA A 81 -12.66 -7.88 21.80
CA ALA A 81 -13.91 -8.45 22.32
C ALA A 81 -15.10 -8.17 21.38
N GLY A 82 -15.69 -9.24 20.86
CA GLY A 82 -16.79 -9.17 19.90
C GLY A 82 -16.37 -9.09 18.44
N ASP A 83 -15.08 -8.88 18.13
CA ASP A 83 -14.58 -8.92 16.77
C ASP A 83 -14.59 -10.36 16.23
N THR A 84 -15.04 -10.56 15.01
CA THR A 84 -14.88 -11.85 14.32
C THR A 84 -13.46 -11.96 13.80
N LEU A 85 -12.61 -12.71 14.50
CA LEU A 85 -11.19 -12.88 14.16
C LEU A 85 -11.01 -13.79 12.95
N PHE A 86 -11.83 -14.85 12.90
CA PHE A 86 -11.89 -15.79 11.80
C PHE A 86 -13.33 -16.26 11.61
N ALA A 87 -13.77 -16.37 10.38
CA ALA A 87 -14.98 -17.10 10.04
C ALA A 87 -14.83 -17.74 8.66
N ALA A 88 -15.50 -18.84 8.38
CA ALA A 88 -15.54 -19.43 7.05
C ALA A 88 -16.88 -20.11 6.82
N LYS A 89 -17.44 -19.96 5.62
CA LYS A 89 -18.65 -20.67 5.21
C LYS A 89 -18.40 -22.17 5.19
N THR A 90 -17.24 -22.61 4.69
CA THR A 90 -16.81 -24.00 4.76
C THR A 90 -15.30 -24.06 5.00
N THR A 91 -14.90 -24.78 6.03
CA THR A 91 -13.51 -25.20 6.28
C THR A 91 -13.39 -26.67 5.97
N ARG A 92 -12.48 -27.06 5.09
CA ARG A 92 -12.18 -28.46 4.77
C ARG A 92 -10.75 -28.80 5.13
N LEU A 93 -10.58 -29.92 5.83
CA LEU A 93 -9.30 -30.49 6.14
C LEU A 93 -9.18 -31.84 5.45
N VAL A 94 -8.08 -32.09 4.78
CA VAL A 94 -7.74 -33.38 4.19
C VAL A 94 -6.74 -34.05 5.11
N ALA A 95 -7.12 -35.17 5.70
CA ALA A 95 -6.30 -35.90 6.66
C ALA A 95 -5.94 -37.29 6.13
N ASP A 96 -4.77 -37.79 6.52
CA ASP A 96 -4.36 -39.18 6.26
C ASP A 96 -5.29 -40.13 7.00
N ILE A 97 -5.93 -41.07 6.25
CA ILE A 97 -6.94 -41.99 6.82
C ILE A 97 -6.35 -42.93 7.87
N MET A 98 -5.09 -43.32 7.72
CA MET A 98 -4.45 -44.23 8.68
C MET A 98 -4.17 -43.54 10.00
N SER A 99 -3.77 -42.25 9.97
CA SER A 99 -3.56 -41.46 11.17
C SER A 99 -4.86 -41.23 11.95
N VAL A 100 -5.99 -41.11 11.24
CA VAL A 100 -7.31 -40.96 11.87
C VAL A 100 -7.79 -42.25 12.51
N ILE A 101 -7.51 -43.42 11.88
CA ILE A 101 -7.93 -44.75 12.38
C ILE A 101 -7.05 -45.21 13.54
N SER A 102 -5.73 -44.98 13.49
CA SER A 102 -4.80 -45.43 14.54
C SER A 102 -4.98 -44.66 15.85
N GLY A 103 -5.60 -43.47 15.79
CA GLY A 103 -5.75 -42.60 16.96
C GLY A 103 -4.46 -41.86 17.35
N ASP A 104 -3.43 -41.97 16.52
CA ASP A 104 -2.20 -41.19 16.63
C ASP A 104 -2.44 -39.71 16.27
N LYS A 105 -1.37 -38.88 16.29
CA LYS A 105 -1.46 -37.48 15.84
C LYS A 105 -2.01 -37.43 14.41
N ILE A 106 -3.13 -36.69 14.20
CA ILE A 106 -3.79 -36.58 12.90
C ILE A 106 -2.85 -35.82 11.94
N LYS A 107 -2.49 -36.48 10.83
CA LYS A 107 -1.68 -35.88 9.77
C LYS A 107 -2.56 -35.16 8.78
N ILE A 108 -2.50 -33.84 8.77
CA ILE A 108 -3.23 -32.99 7.82
C ILE A 108 -2.40 -32.82 6.55
N LYS A 109 -2.94 -33.25 5.41
CA LYS A 109 -2.31 -33.16 4.09
C LYS A 109 -2.70 -31.93 3.29
N GLY A 110 -3.80 -31.29 3.66
CA GLY A 110 -4.24 -30.06 3.01
C GLY A 110 -5.46 -29.45 3.64
N PHE A 111 -5.74 -28.21 3.24
CA PHE A 111 -6.95 -27.52 3.66
C PHE A 111 -7.55 -26.65 2.55
N LEU A 112 -8.84 -26.38 2.69
CA LEU A 112 -9.57 -25.43 1.87
C LEU A 112 -10.45 -24.56 2.78
N LEU A 113 -10.36 -23.24 2.59
CA LEU A 113 -11.24 -22.26 3.21
C LEU A 113 -12.12 -21.62 2.12
N ASP A 114 -13.42 -21.77 2.23
CA ASP A 114 -14.38 -21.15 1.31
C ASP A 114 -15.07 -19.97 1.99
N GLN A 115 -14.99 -18.80 1.36
CA GLN A 115 -15.50 -17.52 1.85
C GLN A 115 -15.01 -17.21 3.28
N PRO A 116 -13.69 -17.29 3.57
CA PRO A 116 -13.21 -16.92 4.88
C PRO A 116 -13.21 -15.41 5.07
N LEU A 117 -13.52 -14.98 6.29
CA LEU A 117 -13.12 -13.69 6.86
C LEU A 117 -11.94 -13.93 7.78
N ILE A 118 -10.83 -13.24 7.54
CA ILE A 118 -9.63 -13.27 8.40
C ILE A 118 -9.34 -11.83 8.83
N LEU A 119 -9.42 -11.57 10.12
CA LEU A 119 -9.08 -10.28 10.71
C LEU A 119 -7.77 -10.40 11.49
N THR A 120 -6.76 -9.66 11.03
CA THR A 120 -5.51 -9.45 11.74
C THR A 120 -5.45 -8.02 12.25
N LYS A 121 -5.38 -7.84 13.57
CA LYS A 121 -5.38 -6.53 14.20
C LYS A 121 -4.28 -6.41 15.24
N PHE A 122 -3.50 -5.32 15.17
CA PHE A 122 -2.61 -4.83 16.21
C PHE A 122 -3.27 -3.67 16.93
N THR A 123 -3.23 -3.68 18.25
CA THR A 123 -3.69 -2.56 19.06
C THR A 123 -2.54 -1.60 19.35
N LYS A 124 -2.85 -0.39 19.81
CA LYS A 124 -1.83 0.62 20.19
C LYS A 124 -0.91 0.16 21.33
N ASP A 125 -1.37 -0.75 22.17
CA ASP A 125 -0.61 -1.34 23.28
C ASP A 125 0.10 -2.64 22.89
N GLY A 126 0.20 -2.95 21.59
CA GLY A 126 0.99 -4.05 21.04
C GLY A 126 0.34 -5.43 21.13
N LYS A 127 -0.93 -5.54 21.49
CA LYS A 127 -1.66 -6.82 21.47
C LYS A 127 -2.02 -7.22 20.06
N MET A 128 -2.02 -8.53 19.79
CA MET A 128 -2.31 -9.11 18.47
C MET A 128 -3.58 -9.96 18.51
N SER A 129 -4.45 -9.80 17.52
CA SER A 129 -5.73 -10.53 17.45
C SER A 129 -5.58 -12.04 17.24
N TRP A 130 -4.44 -12.50 16.76
CA TRP A 130 -4.15 -13.93 16.56
C TRP A 130 -3.41 -14.59 17.72
N ASP A 131 -3.02 -13.83 18.76
CA ASP A 131 -2.46 -14.39 19.98
C ASP A 131 -3.58 -14.94 20.88
N ILE A 132 -4.25 -15.96 20.35
CA ILE A 132 -5.39 -16.63 21.00
C ILE A 132 -5.05 -18.05 21.43
N ALA A 133 -3.83 -18.52 21.25
CA ALA A 133 -3.43 -19.86 21.69
C ALA A 133 -3.37 -19.94 23.23
N ILE A 134 -3.99 -20.96 23.80
CA ILE A 134 -3.85 -21.27 25.22
C ILE A 134 -2.65 -22.20 25.36
N PRO A 135 -1.59 -21.85 26.13
CA PRO A 135 -0.48 -22.74 26.39
C PRO A 135 -0.98 -24.06 27.03
N SER A 136 -0.51 -25.19 26.53
CA SER A 136 -0.84 -26.48 27.12
C SER A 136 -0.21 -26.60 28.51
N GLU A 137 -1.01 -26.93 29.56
CA GLU A 137 -0.57 -27.18 30.91
C GLU A 137 0.12 -28.56 31.09
N GLU A 138 0.80 -29.10 30.13
CA GLU A 138 1.62 -30.28 30.36
C GLU A 138 2.91 -29.82 31.05
N PRO A 139 3.24 -30.37 32.25
CA PRO A 139 4.48 -30.04 32.94
C PRO A 139 5.62 -30.53 32.04
N THR A 140 6.37 -29.62 31.49
CA THR A 140 7.67 -29.88 30.89
C THR A 140 8.59 -30.32 32.02
N GLU A 141 8.86 -31.63 32.14
CA GLU A 141 10.09 -32.09 32.78
C GLU A 141 11.24 -31.37 32.08
N GLU A 142 12.10 -30.73 32.84
CA GLU A 142 13.30 -30.04 32.38
C GLU A 142 14.15 -31.01 31.55
N SER A 143 13.89 -31.07 30.26
CA SER A 143 14.80 -31.62 29.26
C SER A 143 15.40 -30.46 28.48
N ASP A 144 16.69 -30.29 28.70
CA ASP A 144 17.61 -29.34 28.09
C ASP A 144 17.81 -29.65 26.59
N THR A 145 16.71 -29.70 25.82
CA THR A 145 16.72 -29.77 24.37
C THR A 145 15.53 -28.96 23.86
N THR A 146 15.82 -27.83 23.23
CA THR A 146 14.92 -27.03 22.40
C THR A 146 14.49 -27.85 21.17
N GLU A 147 13.63 -28.86 21.36
CA GLU A 147 12.91 -29.44 20.24
C GLU A 147 11.66 -28.60 19.97
N PRO A 148 11.52 -28.04 18.77
CA PRO A 148 10.29 -27.35 18.38
C PRO A 148 9.13 -28.34 18.52
N SER A 149 8.00 -27.87 19.06
CA SER A 149 6.79 -28.67 19.20
C SER A 149 6.50 -29.34 17.83
N GLU A 150 6.54 -30.69 17.80
CA GLU A 150 6.23 -31.48 16.60
C GLU A 150 4.76 -31.33 16.18
N PHE A 151 4.40 -30.17 15.65
CA PHE A 151 3.29 -30.07 14.73
C PHE A 151 3.79 -30.60 13.38
N ASN A 152 3.79 -31.91 13.23
CA ASN A 152 4.07 -32.55 11.97
C ASN A 152 2.84 -32.44 11.06
N VAL A 153 2.53 -31.19 10.64
CA VAL A 153 1.41 -30.89 9.76
C VAL A 153 1.92 -31.09 8.34
N GLY A 154 1.67 -32.28 7.78
CA GLY A 154 2.10 -32.64 6.43
C GLY A 154 1.28 -31.99 5.34
N ILE A 155 1.12 -30.65 5.38
CA ILE A 155 0.37 -29.92 4.36
C ILE A 155 1.13 -29.98 3.04
N GLU A 156 0.48 -30.55 2.02
CA GLU A 156 0.98 -30.65 0.65
C GLU A 156 0.27 -29.63 -0.27
N GLU A 157 -1.00 -29.33 0.01
CA GLU A 157 -1.82 -28.41 -0.78
C GLU A 157 -2.75 -27.59 0.12
N TRP A 158 -2.94 -26.31 -0.23
CA TRP A 158 -3.96 -25.46 0.43
C TRP A 158 -4.65 -24.53 -0.55
N GLU A 159 -5.87 -24.18 -0.23
CA GLU A 159 -6.69 -23.30 -1.07
C GLU A 159 -7.58 -22.37 -0.21
N ILE A 160 -7.63 -21.10 -0.60
CA ILE A 160 -8.58 -20.11 -0.10
C ILE A 160 -9.40 -19.64 -1.29
N LYS A 161 -10.73 -19.58 -1.13
CA LYS A 161 -11.67 -19.11 -2.15
C LYS A 161 -12.54 -17.98 -1.63
N ASN A 162 -12.66 -16.92 -2.43
CA ASN A 162 -13.60 -15.83 -2.20
C ASN A 162 -13.46 -15.20 -0.79
N GLY A 163 -12.24 -15.14 -0.27
CA GLY A 163 -11.96 -14.64 1.07
C GLY A 163 -12.05 -13.12 1.20
N ARG A 164 -12.22 -12.69 2.43
CA ARG A 164 -12.03 -11.31 2.86
C ARG A 164 -10.93 -11.28 3.90
N ILE A 165 -9.83 -10.61 3.60
CA ILE A 165 -8.68 -10.45 4.49
C ILE A 165 -8.65 -9.00 4.95
N VAL A 166 -8.58 -8.76 6.25
CA VAL A 166 -8.51 -7.42 6.84
C VAL A 166 -7.30 -7.36 7.76
N TYR A 167 -6.47 -6.37 7.56
CA TYR A 167 -5.33 -6.04 8.44
C TYR A 167 -5.50 -4.62 8.96
N ILE A 168 -5.37 -4.46 10.28
CA ILE A 168 -5.45 -3.18 10.97
C ILE A 168 -4.26 -3.07 11.91
N ASP A 169 -3.47 -2.03 11.79
CA ASP A 169 -2.43 -1.69 12.75
C ASP A 169 -2.73 -0.31 13.33
N GLU A 170 -3.07 -0.29 14.63
CA GLU A 170 -3.38 0.95 15.33
C GLU A 170 -2.12 1.64 15.88
N SER A 171 -0.99 0.94 15.97
CA SER A 171 0.30 1.49 16.42
C SER A 171 0.99 2.25 15.29
N MET A 172 0.86 1.75 14.08
CA MET A 172 1.32 2.35 12.85
C MET A 172 0.07 2.52 11.96
N PRO A 173 -0.52 3.73 11.84
CA PRO A 173 -1.86 3.92 11.25
C PRO A 173 -2.01 3.30 9.87
N MET A 174 -2.19 1.98 9.81
CA MET A 174 -2.25 1.19 8.59
C MET A 174 -3.53 0.36 8.54
N PHE A 175 -4.20 0.43 7.41
CA PHE A 175 -5.36 -0.40 7.07
C PHE A 175 -5.13 -1.08 5.73
N MET A 176 -5.40 -2.39 5.66
CA MET A 176 -5.43 -3.14 4.42
C MET A 176 -6.68 -4.02 4.38
N GLU A 177 -7.35 -4.06 3.24
CA GLU A 177 -8.46 -4.96 2.98
C GLU A 177 -8.33 -5.58 1.59
N MET A 178 -8.51 -6.90 1.51
CA MET A 178 -8.57 -7.65 0.26
C MET A 178 -9.93 -8.33 0.15
N LEU A 179 -10.64 -8.08 -0.95
CA LEU A 179 -11.95 -8.65 -1.24
C LEU A 179 -11.84 -9.66 -2.38
N ASN A 180 -12.66 -10.71 -2.29
CA ASN A 180 -12.64 -11.84 -3.21
C ASN A 180 -11.23 -12.42 -3.36
N PHE A 181 -10.58 -12.59 -2.20
CA PHE A 181 -9.23 -13.14 -2.12
C PHE A 181 -9.24 -14.63 -2.42
N ASN A 182 -8.46 -15.01 -3.42
CA ASN A 182 -8.27 -16.40 -3.83
C ASN A 182 -6.78 -16.72 -3.75
N HIS A 183 -6.45 -17.84 -3.15
CA HIS A 183 -5.07 -18.28 -2.99
C HIS A 183 -4.99 -19.79 -3.10
N LYS A 184 -3.98 -20.27 -3.79
CA LYS A 184 -3.61 -21.70 -3.86
C LYS A 184 -2.14 -21.84 -3.63
N GLY A 185 -1.78 -22.88 -2.91
CA GLY A 185 -0.39 -23.23 -2.68
C GLY A 185 -0.18 -24.74 -2.71
N LYS A 186 1.02 -25.12 -3.13
CA LYS A 186 1.54 -26.50 -3.11
C LYS A 186 2.96 -26.49 -2.58
N GLY A 187 3.29 -27.49 -1.76
CA GLY A 187 4.62 -27.68 -1.21
C GLY A 187 4.57 -28.71 -0.09
N ASP A 188 5.61 -29.48 0.07
CA ASP A 188 5.69 -30.45 1.15
C ASP A 188 6.28 -29.80 2.41
N LEU A 189 5.41 -29.24 3.24
CA LEU A 189 5.78 -28.57 4.48
C LEU A 189 6.33 -29.50 5.57
N THR A 190 6.45 -30.82 5.31
CA THR A 190 7.12 -31.76 6.22
C THR A 190 8.62 -31.78 6.03
N GLN A 191 9.11 -31.26 4.92
CA GLN A 191 10.53 -31.25 4.59
C GLN A 191 11.19 -29.96 5.10
N GLU A 192 12.41 -30.04 5.58
CA GLU A 192 13.21 -28.87 5.95
C GLU A 192 13.44 -27.93 4.76
N THR A 193 13.57 -28.55 3.57
CA THR A 193 13.71 -27.83 2.29
C THR A 193 12.71 -28.36 1.28
N PHE A 194 11.98 -27.47 0.64
CA PHE A 194 11.01 -27.83 -0.40
C PHE A 194 10.76 -26.67 -1.36
N VAL A 195 10.20 -26.98 -2.52
CA VAL A 195 9.74 -25.95 -3.46
C VAL A 195 8.27 -25.70 -3.22
N MET A 196 7.95 -24.43 -2.93
CA MET A 196 6.59 -23.93 -2.82
C MET A 196 6.17 -23.29 -4.14
N ASP A 197 4.96 -23.63 -4.61
CA ASP A 197 4.34 -23.04 -5.79
C ASP A 197 3.00 -22.42 -5.38
N THR A 198 2.84 -21.11 -5.60
CA THR A 198 1.66 -20.37 -5.16
C THR A 198 1.07 -19.49 -6.24
N TRP A 199 -0.24 -19.36 -6.19
CA TRP A 199 -1.01 -18.39 -6.95
C TRP A 199 -1.97 -17.65 -6.03
N THR A 200 -2.02 -16.34 -6.17
CA THR A 200 -2.85 -15.44 -5.37
C THR A 200 -3.56 -14.44 -6.27
N LYS A 201 -4.81 -14.12 -5.96
CA LYS A 201 -5.57 -13.04 -6.60
C LYS A 201 -6.51 -12.38 -5.60
N SER A 202 -6.57 -11.06 -5.64
CA SER A 202 -7.59 -10.24 -4.99
C SER A 202 -8.23 -9.32 -6.02
N ASP A 203 -9.55 -9.34 -6.12
CA ASP A 203 -10.26 -8.51 -7.11
C ASP A 203 -10.32 -7.03 -6.68
N LYS A 204 -10.24 -6.76 -5.36
CA LYS A 204 -10.15 -5.39 -4.84
C LYS A 204 -9.27 -5.38 -3.61
N THR A 205 -8.24 -4.57 -3.66
CA THR A 205 -7.33 -4.34 -2.53
C THR A 205 -7.32 -2.87 -2.18
N PHE A 206 -7.48 -2.60 -0.91
CA PHE A 206 -7.39 -1.26 -0.32
C PHE A 206 -6.20 -1.23 0.62
N ILE A 207 -5.36 -0.21 0.50
CA ILE A 207 -4.25 0.05 1.42
C ILE A 207 -4.27 1.53 1.75
N GLU A 208 -4.38 1.83 3.05
CA GLU A 208 -4.29 3.18 3.59
C GLU A 208 -3.22 3.22 4.67
N PHE A 209 -2.37 4.21 4.62
CA PHE A 209 -1.33 4.46 5.61
C PHE A 209 -1.29 5.95 5.93
N ASP A 210 -1.36 6.28 7.21
CA ASP A 210 -1.38 7.65 7.74
C ASP A 210 -2.40 8.56 7.02
N GLY A 211 -3.61 8.02 6.79
CA GLY A 211 -4.71 8.72 6.11
C GLY A 211 -4.56 8.85 4.60
N VAL A 212 -3.47 8.36 4.00
CA VAL A 212 -3.24 8.36 2.56
C VAL A 212 -3.62 7.01 1.97
N LYS A 213 -4.51 7.00 0.98
CA LYS A 213 -4.92 5.80 0.25
C LYS A 213 -3.92 5.48 -0.86
N TYR A 214 -3.04 4.50 -0.64
CA TYR A 214 -2.06 4.04 -1.63
C TYR A 214 -2.68 3.11 -2.68
N LEU A 215 -3.61 2.23 -2.26
CA LEU A 215 -4.43 1.44 -3.17
C LEU A 215 -5.91 1.65 -2.83
N ASN A 216 -6.74 1.81 -3.84
CA ASN A 216 -8.17 2.01 -3.68
C ASN A 216 -8.94 1.13 -4.67
N GLY A 217 -9.11 -0.15 -4.29
CA GLY A 217 -9.79 -1.14 -5.12
C GLY A 217 -8.90 -1.75 -6.22
N ALA A 218 -7.57 -1.75 -6.05
CA ALA A 218 -6.65 -2.33 -7.02
C ALA A 218 -6.80 -3.85 -7.11
N VAL A 219 -6.66 -4.41 -8.31
CA VAL A 219 -6.53 -5.85 -8.52
C VAL A 219 -5.10 -6.27 -8.21
N LEU A 220 -4.93 -7.26 -7.34
CA LEU A 220 -3.64 -7.91 -7.09
C LEU A 220 -3.64 -9.32 -7.66
N GLU A 221 -2.58 -9.69 -8.37
CA GLU A 221 -2.28 -11.06 -8.76
C GLU A 221 -0.82 -11.38 -8.44
N ALA A 222 -0.56 -12.59 -7.95
CA ALA A 222 0.80 -13.08 -7.73
C ALA A 222 0.90 -14.55 -8.09
N THR A 223 1.95 -14.90 -8.82
CA THR A 223 2.45 -16.27 -8.95
C THR A 223 3.86 -16.29 -8.40
N ALA A 224 4.17 -17.24 -7.54
CA ALA A 224 5.51 -17.35 -7.00
C ALA A 224 5.89 -18.83 -6.81
N LYS A 225 7.02 -19.20 -7.38
CA LYS A 225 7.70 -20.44 -7.11
C LYS A 225 8.93 -20.11 -6.28
N MET A 226 9.04 -20.68 -5.09
CA MET A 226 10.08 -20.35 -4.12
C MET A 226 10.74 -21.63 -3.61
N ASP A 227 12.07 -21.61 -3.46
CA ASP A 227 12.81 -22.62 -2.72
C ASP A 227 12.86 -22.21 -1.25
N MET A 228 12.29 -23.04 -0.40
CA MET A 228 12.06 -22.77 1.01
C MET A 228 13.02 -23.59 1.85
N ASN A 229 13.67 -22.96 2.83
CA ASN A 229 14.41 -23.66 3.88
C ASN A 229 13.85 -23.22 5.24
N TYR A 230 13.05 -24.07 5.87
CA TYR A 230 12.39 -23.77 7.14
C TYR A 230 13.34 -23.71 8.32
N GLU A 231 14.36 -24.57 8.37
CA GLU A 231 15.33 -24.58 9.46
C GLU A 231 16.09 -23.22 9.55
N LYS A 232 16.46 -22.68 8.38
CA LYS A 232 17.18 -21.40 8.27
C LYS A 232 16.27 -20.21 8.00
N MET A 233 14.97 -20.44 7.83
CA MET A 233 13.98 -19.44 7.44
C MET A 233 14.42 -18.64 6.20
N ILE A 234 14.90 -19.35 5.15
CA ILE A 234 15.34 -18.75 3.88
C ILE A 234 14.30 -19.02 2.80
N PHE A 235 13.97 -17.98 2.03
CA PHE A 235 12.96 -17.95 0.99
C PHE A 235 13.58 -17.40 -0.29
N LYS A 236 13.93 -18.29 -1.23
CA LYS A 236 14.56 -17.91 -2.49
C LYS A 236 13.56 -17.94 -3.63
N PHE A 237 13.43 -16.84 -4.34
CA PHE A 237 12.57 -16.72 -5.51
C PHE A 237 13.18 -17.45 -6.70
N LEU A 238 12.43 -18.37 -7.33
CA LEU A 238 12.83 -19.11 -8.53
C LEU A 238 12.17 -18.55 -9.79
N ASP A 239 10.85 -18.46 -9.78
CA ASP A 239 10.03 -17.88 -10.85
C ASP A 239 8.82 -17.22 -10.22
N ASN A 240 8.55 -15.98 -10.61
CA ASN A 240 7.45 -15.24 -10.02
C ASN A 240 7.00 -14.10 -10.91
N GLU A 241 5.77 -13.67 -10.65
CA GLU A 241 5.18 -12.46 -11.18
C GLU A 241 4.24 -11.86 -10.14
N PHE A 242 4.44 -10.59 -9.83
CA PHE A 242 3.58 -9.81 -8.97
C PHE A 242 2.92 -8.71 -9.79
N LYS A 243 1.60 -8.65 -9.76
CA LYS A 243 0.82 -7.66 -10.50
C LYS A 243 -0.02 -6.79 -9.58
N VAL A 244 0.02 -5.49 -9.82
CA VAL A 244 -0.91 -4.50 -9.26
C VAL A 244 -1.61 -3.83 -10.44
N ASN A 245 -2.89 -4.10 -10.64
CA ASN A 245 -3.62 -3.78 -11.85
C ASN A 245 -2.86 -4.31 -13.09
N ASP A 246 -2.46 -3.42 -14.00
CA ASP A 246 -1.70 -3.80 -15.21
C ASP A 246 -0.18 -3.82 -15.00
N PHE A 247 0.31 -3.33 -13.86
CA PHE A 247 1.76 -3.28 -13.61
C PHE A 247 2.28 -4.61 -13.07
N ALA A 248 3.10 -5.30 -13.86
CA ALA A 248 3.71 -6.57 -13.53
C ALA A 248 5.21 -6.41 -13.25
N MET A 249 5.69 -7.02 -12.16
CA MET A 249 7.12 -7.11 -11.83
C MET A 249 7.54 -8.51 -11.40
N GLY A 250 8.81 -8.84 -11.61
CA GLY A 250 9.46 -10.03 -11.08
C GLY A 250 10.47 -9.65 -10.01
N ILE A 251 10.73 -10.59 -9.11
CA ILE A 251 11.72 -10.51 -8.04
C ILE A 251 12.72 -11.65 -8.20
N ASP A 252 14.01 -11.34 -8.11
CA ASP A 252 15.09 -12.33 -8.08
C ASP A 252 15.87 -12.17 -6.78
N GLY A 253 16.39 -13.29 -6.25
CA GLY A 253 17.16 -13.29 -5.00
C GLY A 253 16.46 -14.00 -3.87
N GLU A 254 16.78 -13.62 -2.64
CA GLU A 254 16.26 -14.28 -1.46
C GLU A 254 16.04 -13.31 -0.30
N PHE A 255 15.16 -13.69 0.61
CA PHE A 255 15.09 -13.09 1.93
C PHE A 255 15.12 -14.19 3.01
N ALA A 256 15.63 -13.83 4.19
CA ALA A 256 15.70 -14.74 5.32
C ALA A 256 15.20 -14.06 6.60
N MET A 257 14.70 -14.86 7.54
CA MET A 257 14.24 -14.41 8.86
C MET A 257 14.96 -15.18 9.99
N PRO A 258 16.27 -14.93 10.21
CA PRO A 258 17.03 -15.55 11.29
C PRO A 258 16.67 -14.86 12.62
N GLY A 259 15.85 -15.52 13.45
CA GLY A 259 15.36 -14.92 14.71
C GLY A 259 14.40 -13.76 14.45
N ASP A 260 14.69 -12.60 15.06
CA ASP A 260 13.86 -11.38 14.93
C ASP A 260 14.30 -10.48 13.75
N ASP A 261 15.38 -10.82 13.06
CA ASP A 261 15.88 -10.06 11.93
C ASP A 261 15.23 -10.49 10.62
N MET A 262 15.07 -9.56 9.67
CA MET A 262 14.80 -9.85 8.26
C MET A 262 16.02 -9.48 7.43
N VAL A 263 16.53 -10.39 6.64
CA VAL A 263 17.71 -10.19 5.78
C VAL A 263 17.28 -10.27 4.33
N PHE A 264 17.59 -9.23 3.56
CA PHE A 264 17.22 -9.10 2.15
C PHE A 264 18.46 -9.13 1.25
N ASP A 265 18.42 -9.90 0.19
CA ASP A 265 19.29 -9.80 -1.00
C ASP A 265 18.45 -10.03 -2.24
N MET A 266 17.72 -9.00 -2.63
CA MET A 266 16.73 -9.06 -3.70
C MET A 266 16.95 -7.96 -4.73
N THR A 267 16.61 -8.29 -5.98
CA THR A 267 16.44 -7.35 -7.08
C THR A 267 15.02 -7.48 -7.63
N TYR A 268 14.47 -6.39 -8.14
CA TYR A 268 13.15 -6.40 -8.75
C TYR A 268 13.16 -5.63 -10.07
N LYS A 269 12.29 -6.03 -10.99
CA LYS A 269 12.21 -5.45 -12.33
C LYS A 269 10.80 -5.54 -12.90
N ALA A 270 10.32 -4.48 -13.54
CA ALA A 270 9.09 -4.54 -14.32
C ALA A 270 9.23 -5.55 -15.46
N LYS A 271 8.20 -6.37 -15.67
CA LYS A 271 8.12 -7.36 -16.76
C LYS A 271 7.65 -6.74 -18.07
N GLU A 272 6.85 -5.67 -17.97
CA GLU A 272 6.34 -4.94 -19.12
C GLU A 272 6.96 -3.55 -19.21
N THR A 273 7.10 -3.07 -20.43
CA THR A 273 7.74 -1.79 -20.73
C THR A 273 6.75 -0.72 -21.23
N ASN A 274 5.45 -0.95 -21.09
CA ASN A 274 4.41 -0.04 -21.51
C ASN A 274 4.13 1.01 -20.42
N PHE A 275 4.15 2.29 -20.78
CA PHE A 275 3.86 3.39 -19.87
C PHE A 275 2.47 3.33 -19.23
N LYS A 276 1.47 2.74 -19.90
CA LYS A 276 0.12 2.55 -19.36
C LYS A 276 0.14 1.80 -18.02
N THR A 277 1.00 0.82 -17.89
CA THR A 277 1.07 0.00 -16.69
C THR A 277 1.51 0.81 -15.46
N LEU A 278 2.40 1.80 -15.64
CA LEU A 278 2.80 2.70 -14.57
C LEU A 278 1.63 3.58 -14.08
N LEU A 279 0.80 4.06 -14.99
CA LEU A 279 -0.35 4.90 -14.62
C LEU A 279 -1.36 4.13 -13.77
N SER A 280 -1.45 2.82 -13.91
CA SER A 280 -2.32 1.98 -13.09
C SER A 280 -1.94 1.95 -11.60
N LEU A 281 -0.70 2.35 -11.26
CA LEU A 281 -0.22 2.46 -9.88
C LEU A 281 -0.53 3.81 -9.23
N VAL A 282 -0.93 4.82 -10.00
CA VAL A 282 -1.23 6.14 -9.43
C VAL A 282 -2.43 6.01 -8.49
N PRO A 283 -2.31 6.41 -7.21
CA PRO A 283 -3.41 6.30 -6.26
C PRO A 283 -4.67 6.97 -6.78
N ALA A 284 -5.82 6.37 -6.54
CA ALA A 284 -7.11 6.82 -7.06
C ALA A 284 -7.51 8.25 -6.63
N ILE A 285 -6.87 8.79 -5.59
CA ILE A 285 -7.06 10.19 -5.20
C ILE A 285 -6.53 11.20 -6.24
N TYR A 286 -5.57 10.78 -7.08
CA TYR A 286 -4.95 11.62 -8.11
C TYR A 286 -5.42 11.26 -9.52
N ALA A 287 -6.15 10.16 -9.67
CA ALA A 287 -6.43 9.58 -10.96
C ALA A 287 -7.86 9.03 -11.04
N LYS A 288 -8.65 9.58 -11.94
CA LYS A 288 -9.96 9.05 -12.30
C LYS A 288 -9.85 8.26 -13.60
N ASP A 289 -10.40 7.03 -13.59
CA ASP A 289 -10.66 6.20 -14.77
C ASP A 289 -9.50 6.02 -15.75
N PHE A 290 -8.32 5.62 -15.26
CA PHE A 290 -7.16 5.34 -16.13
C PHE A 290 -7.37 4.17 -17.11
N GLU A 291 -8.34 3.30 -16.89
CA GLU A 291 -8.60 2.17 -17.78
C GLU A 291 -8.91 2.60 -19.21
N THR A 292 -9.58 3.75 -19.37
CA THR A 292 -10.01 4.30 -20.66
C THR A 292 -9.02 5.28 -21.27
N VAL A 293 -7.94 5.63 -20.57
CA VAL A 293 -6.94 6.60 -21.02
C VAL A 293 -6.12 6.04 -22.18
N LYS A 294 -5.99 6.81 -23.25
CA LYS A 294 -5.05 6.51 -24.34
C LYS A 294 -3.63 6.82 -23.89
N THR A 295 -2.72 5.89 -24.12
CA THR A 295 -1.32 6.03 -23.72
C THR A 295 -0.38 5.52 -24.79
N GLU A 296 0.81 6.12 -24.85
CA GLU A 296 1.96 5.66 -25.64
C GLU A 296 3.21 5.80 -24.79
N GLY A 297 4.32 5.23 -25.25
CA GLY A 297 5.62 5.35 -24.61
C GLY A 297 6.07 4.11 -23.89
N THR A 298 7.34 4.15 -23.45
CA THR A 298 8.02 3.02 -22.81
C THR A 298 8.37 3.33 -21.37
N LEU A 299 8.41 2.27 -20.57
CA LEU A 299 8.77 2.26 -19.16
C LEU A 299 9.92 1.29 -18.94
N ALA A 300 10.93 1.70 -18.16
CA ALA A 300 11.83 0.79 -17.47
C ALA A 300 11.76 1.08 -15.97
N PHE A 301 11.62 0.03 -15.17
CA PHE A 301 11.54 0.12 -13.71
C PHE A 301 12.29 -1.07 -13.13
N ASP A 302 13.31 -0.80 -12.34
CA ASP A 302 14.09 -1.81 -11.64
C ASP A 302 14.69 -1.26 -10.34
N GLY A 303 15.17 -2.18 -9.50
CA GLY A 303 15.83 -1.82 -8.26
C GLY A 303 16.31 -3.01 -7.47
N TRP A 304 16.74 -2.74 -6.25
CA TRP A 304 17.22 -3.75 -5.32
C TRP A 304 16.91 -3.36 -3.87
N ILE A 305 16.87 -4.38 -2.99
CA ILE A 305 16.80 -4.25 -1.53
C ILE A 305 17.84 -5.20 -0.95
N LYS A 306 18.78 -4.67 -0.13
CA LYS A 306 19.87 -5.45 0.46
C LYS A 306 20.18 -5.01 1.88
N GLY A 307 20.37 -5.98 2.78
CA GLY A 307 20.75 -5.74 4.17
C GLY A 307 19.75 -6.26 5.16
N VAL A 308 19.92 -5.86 6.41
CA VAL A 308 19.13 -6.30 7.56
C VAL A 308 18.07 -5.26 7.90
N MET A 309 16.86 -5.72 8.20
CA MET A 309 15.77 -4.95 8.79
C MET A 309 15.44 -5.51 10.16
N ASN A 310 15.45 -4.65 11.17
CA ASN A 310 15.00 -4.92 12.53
C ASN A 310 14.60 -3.60 13.21
N ASP A 311 14.36 -3.59 14.52
CA ASP A 311 13.96 -2.38 15.28
C ASP A 311 14.94 -1.20 15.17
N SER A 312 16.20 -1.45 14.80
CA SER A 312 17.26 -0.44 14.77
C SER A 312 17.88 -0.22 13.37
N LEU A 313 17.68 -1.16 12.46
CA LEU A 313 18.31 -1.17 11.14
C LEU A 313 17.26 -1.20 10.03
N MET A 314 17.52 -0.46 8.96
CA MET A 314 16.78 -0.52 7.70
C MET A 314 17.72 -1.01 6.60
N PRO A 315 17.26 -1.85 5.68
CA PRO A 315 18.07 -2.29 4.55
C PRO A 315 18.37 -1.14 3.60
N GLY A 316 19.46 -1.27 2.86
CA GLY A 316 19.68 -0.42 1.69
C GLY A 316 18.71 -0.77 0.57
N TYR A 317 18.43 0.21 -0.30
CA TYR A 317 17.56 0.04 -1.46
C TYR A 317 17.92 0.97 -2.60
N ALA A 318 17.52 0.61 -3.80
CA ALA A 318 17.55 1.50 -4.95
C ALA A 318 16.33 1.28 -5.84
N LEU A 319 15.92 2.35 -6.52
CA LEU A 319 14.85 2.37 -7.52
C LEU A 319 15.30 3.19 -8.72
N ASN A 320 15.19 2.62 -9.91
CA ASN A 320 15.39 3.28 -11.19
C ASN A 320 14.04 3.34 -11.93
N LEU A 321 13.67 4.52 -12.39
CA LEU A 321 12.48 4.73 -13.22
C LEU A 321 12.87 5.54 -14.45
N VAL A 322 12.73 4.95 -15.63
CA VAL A 322 12.95 5.62 -16.90
C VAL A 322 11.69 5.54 -17.75
N VAL A 323 11.15 6.69 -18.13
CA VAL A 323 10.02 6.83 -19.04
C VAL A 323 10.47 7.58 -20.28
N ASN A 324 10.18 7.06 -21.47
CA ASN A 324 10.55 7.70 -22.73
C ASN A 324 9.37 7.84 -23.67
N ASN A 325 9.30 9.02 -24.31
CA ASN A 325 8.33 9.35 -25.36
C ASN A 325 6.89 9.00 -24.95
N ALA A 326 6.57 9.20 -23.69
CA ALA A 326 5.25 8.82 -23.20
C ALA A 326 4.23 9.94 -23.44
N MET A 327 2.99 9.52 -23.57
CA MET A 327 1.83 10.40 -23.63
C MET A 327 0.65 9.75 -22.93
N PHE A 328 -0.27 10.58 -22.43
CA PHE A 328 -1.60 10.13 -22.05
C PHE A 328 -2.67 11.15 -22.45
N GLN A 329 -3.87 10.64 -22.72
CA GLN A 329 -5.05 11.43 -23.05
C GLN A 329 -6.29 10.78 -22.47
N TYR A 330 -7.06 11.52 -21.68
CA TYR A 330 -8.40 11.11 -21.26
C TYR A 330 -9.35 11.09 -22.46
N PRO A 331 -10.27 10.11 -22.57
CA PRO A 331 -11.16 9.96 -23.72
C PRO A 331 -12.02 11.19 -24.01
N ASP A 332 -12.50 11.83 -22.95
CA ASP A 332 -13.41 12.97 -23.02
C ASP A 332 -12.69 14.33 -23.11
N LEU A 333 -11.35 14.32 -23.11
CA LEU A 333 -10.56 15.54 -23.19
C LEU A 333 -9.92 15.71 -24.58
N PRO A 334 -9.93 16.95 -25.11
CA PRO A 334 -9.54 17.20 -26.50
C PRO A 334 -8.04 17.05 -26.77
N THR A 335 -7.20 17.10 -25.72
CA THR A 335 -5.76 17.19 -25.86
C THR A 335 -5.03 16.20 -24.97
N ALA A 336 -3.84 15.77 -25.42
CA ALA A 336 -2.96 14.86 -24.69
C ALA A 336 -1.82 15.60 -23.99
N VAL A 337 -1.39 15.10 -22.83
CA VAL A 337 -0.05 15.40 -22.30
C VAL A 337 0.95 14.57 -23.10
N LYS A 338 1.96 15.21 -23.68
CA LYS A 338 2.89 14.59 -24.63
C LYS A 338 4.35 14.75 -24.20
N ASN A 339 5.23 14.08 -24.93
CA ASN A 339 6.68 14.16 -24.77
C ASN A 339 7.15 13.90 -23.33
N ILE A 340 6.38 13.07 -22.59
CA ILE A 340 6.73 12.74 -21.21
C ILE A 340 8.01 11.93 -21.20
N ALA A 341 9.01 12.45 -20.50
CA ALA A 341 10.28 11.78 -20.26
C ALA A 341 10.67 11.94 -18.79
N ILE A 342 10.98 10.83 -18.15
CA ILE A 342 11.40 10.77 -16.74
C ILE A 342 12.69 9.94 -16.68
N ASP A 343 13.71 10.41 -15.96
CA ASP A 343 14.90 9.64 -15.58
C ASP A 343 15.14 9.92 -14.09
N LEU A 344 14.64 9.01 -13.26
CA LEU A 344 14.69 9.10 -11.80
C LEU A 344 15.50 7.93 -11.23
N HIS A 345 16.46 8.25 -10.38
CA HIS A 345 17.21 7.31 -9.58
C HIS A 345 17.09 7.67 -8.11
N VAL A 346 16.61 6.75 -7.30
CA VAL A 346 16.53 6.85 -5.84
C VAL A 346 17.38 5.74 -5.24
N MET A 347 18.20 6.06 -4.27
CA MET A 347 19.07 5.09 -3.61
C MET A 347 19.29 5.47 -2.15
N ASN A 348 19.26 4.48 -1.29
CA ASN A 348 19.80 4.54 0.05
C ASN A 348 20.60 3.25 0.30
N LYS A 349 21.89 3.33 0.52
CA LYS A 349 22.77 2.14 0.57
C LYS A 349 22.78 1.41 1.91
N ASP A 350 22.31 2.01 2.98
CA ASP A 350 22.40 1.48 4.34
C ASP A 350 21.19 1.81 5.23
N GLY A 351 20.11 2.33 4.66
CA GLY A 351 18.88 2.68 5.37
C GLY A 351 18.94 3.97 6.19
N LYS A 352 20.06 4.67 6.22
CA LYS A 352 20.20 5.89 7.02
C LYS A 352 19.78 7.13 6.25
N ASN A 353 19.07 8.04 6.91
CA ASN A 353 18.54 9.25 6.31
C ASN A 353 19.62 10.16 5.69
N GLU A 354 20.80 10.22 6.32
CA GLU A 354 21.96 10.98 5.81
C GLU A 354 22.53 10.43 4.50
N ASN A 355 22.26 9.16 4.16
CA ASN A 355 22.73 8.50 2.95
C ASN A 355 21.65 8.38 1.86
N MET A 356 20.50 9.03 2.05
CA MET A 356 19.49 9.12 1.02
C MET A 356 20.01 9.88 -0.20
N PHE A 357 19.77 9.36 -1.38
CA PHE A 357 20.13 9.97 -2.64
C PHE A 357 18.95 9.92 -3.62
N VAL A 358 18.51 11.08 -4.08
CA VAL A 358 17.48 11.22 -5.11
C VAL A 358 18.08 12.00 -6.27
N ASN A 359 18.01 11.45 -7.47
CA ASN A 359 18.48 12.11 -8.69
C ASN A 359 17.41 12.01 -9.78
N LEU A 360 16.61 13.05 -9.90
CA LEU A 360 15.73 13.29 -11.04
C LEU A 360 16.56 14.00 -12.13
N LYS A 361 17.26 13.21 -12.95
CA LYS A 361 18.10 13.73 -14.04
C LYS A 361 17.28 14.45 -15.09
N LYS A 362 16.03 14.02 -15.28
CA LYS A 362 15.12 14.60 -16.24
C LYS A 362 13.67 14.35 -15.82
N LEU A 363 12.91 15.40 -15.76
CA LEU A 363 11.47 15.41 -15.93
C LEU A 363 11.18 16.37 -17.07
N HIS A 364 10.47 15.91 -18.08
CA HIS A 364 9.95 16.74 -19.17
C HIS A 364 8.56 16.27 -19.52
N LEU A 365 7.64 17.20 -19.70
CA LEU A 365 6.31 16.95 -20.26
C LEU A 365 5.76 18.21 -20.92
N GLU A 366 4.86 18.04 -21.87
CA GLU A 366 4.20 19.14 -22.58
C GLU A 366 2.68 19.04 -22.48
N MET A 367 2.07 20.13 -22.06
CA MET A 367 0.62 20.35 -22.09
C MET A 367 0.28 21.39 -23.16
N GLY A 368 0.09 20.94 -24.39
CA GLY A 368 -0.02 21.83 -25.55
C GLY A 368 1.31 22.52 -25.86
N ALA A 369 1.35 23.86 -25.76
CA ALA A 369 2.55 24.67 -25.92
C ALA A 369 3.23 24.99 -24.56
N ASN A 370 2.83 24.32 -23.49
CA ASN A 370 3.26 24.62 -22.13
C ASN A 370 4.23 23.52 -21.61
N PRO A 371 5.55 23.71 -21.71
CA PRO A 371 6.52 22.76 -21.22
C PRO A 371 6.67 22.85 -19.69
N VAL A 372 6.94 21.70 -19.08
CA VAL A 372 7.38 21.56 -17.69
C VAL A 372 8.69 20.78 -17.69
N ASP A 373 9.73 21.38 -17.15
CA ASP A 373 11.05 20.78 -17.05
C ASP A 373 11.54 20.82 -15.59
N ALA A 374 12.12 19.71 -15.12
CA ALA A 374 12.78 19.67 -13.82
C ALA A 374 14.01 18.76 -13.83
N LYS A 375 15.02 19.19 -13.06
CA LYS A 375 16.18 18.40 -12.66
C LYS A 375 16.39 18.64 -11.17
N ILE A 376 16.51 17.58 -10.38
CA ILE A 376 16.62 17.69 -8.93
C ILE A 376 17.60 16.63 -8.43
N ILE A 377 18.59 17.03 -7.66
CA ILE A 377 19.47 16.14 -6.90
C ILE A 377 19.31 16.48 -5.44
N VAL A 378 19.08 15.47 -4.61
CA VAL A 378 19.04 15.57 -3.14
C VAL A 378 19.99 14.53 -2.57
N GLU A 379 20.95 14.95 -1.76
CA GLU A 379 21.87 14.10 -1.01
C GLU A 379 21.62 14.31 0.50
N GLY A 380 21.24 13.26 1.21
CA GLY A 380 20.78 13.31 2.60
C GLY A 380 19.36 13.88 2.74
N LEU A 381 18.70 13.56 3.86
CA LEU A 381 17.41 14.16 4.22
C LEU A 381 17.57 15.26 5.27
N GLU A 382 18.53 15.09 6.19
CA GLU A 382 18.80 16.07 7.25
C GLU A 382 20.27 15.97 7.72
N PRO A 383 21.12 16.95 7.36
CA PRO A 383 20.89 18.05 6.40
C PRO A 383 20.76 17.55 4.96
N SER A 384 19.98 18.25 4.13
CA SER A 384 19.82 17.94 2.71
C SER A 384 20.71 18.82 1.84
N LYS A 385 21.58 18.22 1.02
CA LYS A 385 22.25 18.95 -0.06
C LYS A 385 21.39 18.88 -1.31
N ILE A 386 20.97 20.04 -1.81
CA ILE A 386 20.03 20.19 -2.90
C ILE A 386 20.71 20.84 -4.10
N ASP A 387 20.48 20.31 -5.30
CA ASP A 387 20.71 20.96 -6.58
C ASP A 387 19.45 20.80 -7.43
N ALA A 388 18.75 21.89 -7.68
CA ALA A 388 17.46 21.86 -8.36
C ALA A 388 17.35 22.95 -9.42
N ASN A 389 16.77 22.58 -10.55
CA ASN A 389 16.37 23.48 -11.63
C ASN A 389 14.97 23.07 -12.09
N ILE A 390 13.98 23.97 -11.93
CA ILE A 390 12.58 23.73 -12.27
C ILE A 390 12.09 24.90 -13.10
N GLN A 391 11.53 24.62 -14.26
CA GLN A 391 10.95 25.62 -15.14
C GLN A 391 9.60 25.12 -15.66
N ALA A 392 8.58 25.97 -15.54
CA ALA A 392 7.27 25.70 -16.12
C ALA A 392 6.58 27.00 -16.51
N THR A 393 5.81 26.93 -17.60
CA THR A 393 4.85 27.97 -17.98
C THR A 393 3.55 27.27 -18.35
N LEU A 394 2.48 27.58 -17.63
CA LEU A 394 1.19 26.93 -17.76
C LEU A 394 0.09 27.96 -18.05
N ASN A 395 -0.58 27.79 -19.16
CA ASN A 395 -1.89 28.40 -19.35
C ASN A 395 -2.92 27.54 -18.61
N LEU A 396 -3.41 28.04 -17.48
CA LEU A 396 -4.30 27.28 -16.59
C LEU A 396 -5.64 26.92 -17.25
N GLU A 397 -6.10 27.69 -18.24
CA GLU A 397 -7.28 27.35 -19.04
C GLU A 397 -7.03 26.09 -19.90
N ASP A 398 -5.78 25.87 -20.32
CA ASP A 398 -5.42 24.68 -21.07
C ASP A 398 -5.34 23.44 -20.16
N VAL A 399 -5.02 23.57 -18.87
CA VAL A 399 -4.93 22.44 -17.92
C VAL A 399 -6.23 21.62 -17.91
N THR A 400 -7.39 22.27 -17.98
CA THR A 400 -8.70 21.61 -18.04
C THR A 400 -8.93 20.79 -19.32
N LYS A 401 -8.11 21.00 -20.34
CA LYS A 401 -8.16 20.24 -21.60
C LYS A 401 -7.35 18.93 -21.53
N PHE A 402 -6.49 18.78 -20.51
CA PHE A 402 -5.59 17.64 -20.35
C PHE A 402 -5.92 16.78 -19.13
N TYR A 403 -6.53 17.40 -18.10
CA TYR A 403 -6.86 16.74 -16.85
C TYR A 403 -8.31 17.08 -16.43
N PRO A 404 -9.14 16.08 -16.05
CA PRO A 404 -10.51 16.34 -15.63
C PRO A 404 -10.52 17.02 -14.26
N LEU A 405 -10.79 18.31 -14.26
CA LEU A 405 -11.01 19.13 -13.06
C LEU A 405 -12.51 19.28 -12.84
N ASP A 406 -13.14 18.25 -12.26
CA ASP A 406 -14.57 18.30 -11.96
C ASP A 406 -14.87 19.48 -11.05
N SER A 407 -15.75 20.36 -11.52
CA SER A 407 -16.23 21.49 -10.73
C SER A 407 -15.20 22.60 -10.40
N ILE A 408 -13.99 22.54 -10.98
CA ILE A 408 -12.98 23.59 -10.84
C ILE A 408 -12.75 24.27 -12.19
N THR A 409 -12.91 25.59 -12.24
CA THR A 409 -12.55 26.41 -13.40
C THR A 409 -11.30 27.20 -13.09
N LEU A 410 -10.26 27.01 -13.91
CA LEU A 410 -8.99 27.73 -13.81
C LEU A 410 -8.74 28.55 -15.09
N LYS A 411 -8.19 29.76 -14.94
CA LYS A 411 -7.66 30.57 -16.06
C LYS A 411 -6.44 31.35 -15.62
N GLY A 412 -5.69 31.86 -16.58
CA GLY A 412 -4.52 32.69 -16.36
C GLY A 412 -3.23 32.03 -16.77
N LEU A 413 -2.17 32.80 -16.87
CA LEU A 413 -0.84 32.34 -17.21
C LEU A 413 0.02 32.28 -15.94
N PHE A 414 0.38 31.07 -15.54
CA PHE A 414 1.29 30.81 -14.43
C PHE A 414 2.67 30.45 -14.95
N SER A 415 3.73 31.01 -14.37
CA SER A 415 5.10 30.61 -14.66
C SER A 415 5.92 30.49 -13.39
N ILE A 416 6.84 29.51 -13.38
CA ILE A 416 7.80 29.28 -12.32
C ILE A 416 9.17 29.01 -12.91
N ASP A 417 10.22 29.63 -12.34
CA ASP A 417 11.63 29.39 -12.62
C ASP A 417 12.35 29.33 -11.29
N VAL A 418 12.91 28.16 -10.94
CA VAL A 418 13.59 27.94 -9.67
C VAL A 418 14.95 27.32 -9.93
N GLN A 419 15.97 27.96 -9.39
CA GLN A 419 17.34 27.42 -9.29
C GLN A 419 17.73 27.42 -7.82
N ALA A 420 18.08 26.27 -7.29
CA ALA A 420 18.53 26.09 -5.91
C ALA A 420 19.77 25.22 -5.85
N ASN A 421 20.79 25.66 -5.11
CA ASN A 421 22.00 24.87 -4.90
C ASN A 421 22.60 25.15 -3.52
N GLY A 422 22.82 24.10 -2.74
CA GLY A 422 23.44 24.21 -1.43
C GLY A 422 22.83 23.28 -0.39
N VAL A 423 23.07 23.57 0.87
CA VAL A 423 22.61 22.74 2.00
C VAL A 423 21.38 23.38 2.62
N TYR A 424 20.37 22.56 2.83
CA TYR A 424 19.18 22.89 3.62
C TYR A 424 19.26 22.21 4.99
N SER A 425 19.14 23.01 6.06
CA SER A 425 19.08 22.55 7.45
C SER A 425 18.35 23.58 8.30
N GLU A 426 18.21 23.35 9.59
CA GLU A 426 17.65 24.34 10.54
C GLU A 426 18.39 25.69 10.52
N THR A 427 19.67 25.70 10.19
CA THR A 427 20.53 26.91 10.24
C THR A 427 21.05 27.35 8.88
N SER A 428 20.73 26.65 7.80
CA SER A 428 21.25 26.91 6.46
C SER A 428 20.17 26.77 5.40
N MET A 429 20.19 27.66 4.42
CA MET A 429 19.34 27.62 3.23
C MET A 429 20.19 27.37 1.99
N PRO A 430 19.72 26.69 0.95
CA PRO A 430 20.43 26.66 -0.31
C PRO A 430 20.50 28.08 -0.91
N LYS A 431 21.50 28.33 -1.72
CA LYS A 431 21.48 29.49 -2.64
C LYS A 431 20.28 29.33 -3.54
N VAL A 432 19.41 30.31 -3.59
CA VAL A 432 18.15 30.24 -4.33
C VAL A 432 18.01 31.45 -5.24
N ASN A 433 17.55 31.21 -6.44
CA ASN A 433 16.99 32.21 -7.33
C ASN A 433 15.66 31.65 -7.86
N ALA A 434 14.55 32.09 -7.29
CA ALA A 434 13.23 31.62 -7.65
C ALA A 434 12.33 32.79 -8.05
N ALA A 435 11.63 32.61 -9.16
CA ALA A 435 10.61 33.55 -9.64
C ALA A 435 9.31 32.79 -9.91
N MET A 436 8.21 33.34 -9.41
CA MET A 436 6.87 32.86 -9.70
C MET A 436 6.01 34.04 -10.16
N ASN A 437 5.26 33.84 -11.23
CA ASN A 437 4.38 34.87 -11.78
C ASN A 437 3.02 34.28 -12.10
N MET A 438 1.98 35.05 -11.85
CA MET A 438 0.62 34.80 -12.27
C MET A 438 0.10 36.04 -12.99
N LYS A 439 -0.59 35.85 -14.10
CA LYS A 439 -1.28 36.90 -14.83
C LYS A 439 -2.71 36.48 -15.15
N ASN A 440 -3.65 37.39 -14.85
CA ASN A 440 -5.07 37.20 -15.12
C ASN A 440 -5.61 35.87 -14.60
N GLY A 441 -5.20 35.49 -13.38
CA GLY A 441 -5.64 34.26 -12.76
C GLY A 441 -7.13 34.32 -12.40
N TYR A 442 -7.80 33.19 -12.55
CA TYR A 442 -9.21 32.98 -12.19
C TYR A 442 -9.36 31.59 -11.61
N VAL A 443 -10.01 31.51 -10.45
CA VAL A 443 -10.32 30.25 -9.78
C VAL A 443 -11.78 30.25 -9.34
N LYS A 444 -12.51 29.20 -9.72
CA LYS A 444 -13.86 28.91 -9.23
C LYS A 444 -13.96 27.44 -8.90
N THR A 445 -14.51 27.10 -7.75
CA THR A 445 -14.80 25.71 -7.33
C THR A 445 -16.30 25.52 -7.12
N ALA A 446 -16.76 24.26 -7.04
CA ALA A 446 -18.18 23.98 -6.75
C ALA A 446 -18.60 24.47 -5.38
N ASP A 447 -17.70 24.33 -4.40
CA ASP A 447 -17.98 24.66 -2.98
C ASP A 447 -17.94 26.16 -2.70
N VAL A 448 -17.33 26.96 -3.63
CA VAL A 448 -17.22 28.39 -3.51
C VAL A 448 -18.03 29.04 -4.63
N PRO A 449 -19.24 29.56 -4.35
CA PRO A 449 -20.16 30.05 -5.38
C PRO A 449 -19.64 31.25 -6.16
N GLU A 450 -18.71 32.02 -5.57
CA GLU A 450 -18.13 33.21 -6.18
C GLU A 450 -16.68 32.98 -6.57
N PRO A 451 -16.28 33.37 -7.80
CA PRO A 451 -14.89 33.20 -8.23
C PRO A 451 -13.94 34.18 -7.55
N ILE A 452 -12.66 33.79 -7.52
CA ILE A 452 -11.55 34.73 -7.29
C ILE A 452 -11.02 35.10 -8.69
N GLU A 453 -10.99 36.36 -9.00
CA GLU A 453 -10.68 36.89 -10.33
C GLU A 453 -9.47 37.83 -10.32
N ASP A 454 -8.93 38.10 -11.51
CA ASP A 454 -7.81 39.04 -11.71
C ASP A 454 -6.60 38.76 -10.82
N ILE A 455 -6.36 37.47 -10.48
CA ILE A 455 -5.21 37.10 -9.66
C ILE A 455 -3.94 37.38 -10.48
N THR A 456 -3.20 38.34 -10.00
CA THR A 456 -1.91 38.69 -10.62
C THR A 456 -0.88 38.86 -9.52
N PHE A 457 0.29 38.30 -9.70
CA PHE A 457 1.42 38.52 -8.80
C PHE A 457 2.76 38.27 -9.48
N LYS A 458 3.80 38.81 -8.90
CA LYS A 458 5.20 38.48 -9.10
C LYS A 458 5.82 38.23 -7.74
N ALA A 459 6.38 37.04 -7.56
CA ALA A 459 7.06 36.66 -6.33
C ALA A 459 8.48 36.22 -6.64
N PHE A 460 9.43 36.65 -5.83
CA PHE A 460 10.83 36.30 -5.93
C PHE A 460 11.33 35.83 -4.57
N VAL A 461 12.15 34.77 -4.59
CA VAL A 461 12.94 34.36 -3.44
C VAL A 461 14.40 34.32 -3.90
N LYS A 462 15.27 35.07 -3.22
CA LYS A 462 16.70 35.12 -3.50
C LYS A 462 17.49 34.84 -2.24
N ASN A 463 18.50 34.01 -2.38
CA ASN A 463 19.50 33.78 -1.35
C ASN A 463 20.86 33.63 -2.05
N ALA A 464 21.80 34.50 -1.75
CA ALA A 464 23.07 34.60 -2.50
C ALA A 464 24.19 33.70 -1.95
N ASP A 465 24.19 33.38 -0.66
CA ASP A 465 25.29 32.71 0.02
C ASP A 465 24.90 31.47 0.83
N GLY A 466 23.61 31.24 1.05
CA GLY A 466 23.11 30.10 1.82
C GLY A 466 22.84 30.42 3.29
N SER A 467 23.04 31.64 3.74
CA SER A 467 22.68 32.08 5.10
C SER A 467 21.21 32.51 5.18
N LEU A 468 20.59 32.36 6.35
CA LEU A 468 19.26 32.94 6.59
C LEU A 468 19.27 34.47 6.46
N ALA A 469 20.40 35.09 6.85
CA ALA A 469 20.61 36.54 6.74
C ALA A 469 20.59 37.06 5.29
N ALA A 470 21.04 36.27 4.32
CA ALA A 470 21.05 36.66 2.91
C ALA A 470 19.73 36.38 2.17
N THR A 471 18.72 35.86 2.87
CA THR A 471 17.44 35.53 2.24
C THR A 471 16.57 36.76 2.06
N ILE A 472 16.07 36.93 0.84
CA ILE A 472 15.13 37.97 0.43
C ILE A 472 13.88 37.29 -0.13
N ILE A 473 12.74 37.66 0.39
CA ILE A 473 11.41 37.28 -0.14
C ILE A 473 10.72 38.59 -0.57
N ASN A 474 10.30 38.65 -1.82
CA ASN A 474 9.66 39.80 -2.38
C ASN A 474 8.39 39.39 -3.14
N LEU A 475 7.25 39.83 -2.67
CA LEU A 475 5.95 39.72 -3.34
C LEU A 475 5.59 41.09 -3.92
N GLU A 476 5.69 41.19 -5.23
CA GLU A 476 5.35 42.41 -5.95
C GLU A 476 3.96 42.29 -6.56
N ASP A 477 3.19 43.38 -6.52
CA ASP A 477 1.94 43.55 -7.27
C ASP A 477 0.94 42.40 -7.12
N PHE A 478 0.86 41.74 -5.93
CA PHE A 478 -0.21 40.79 -5.71
C PHE A 478 -1.54 41.54 -5.67
N HIS A 479 -2.40 41.27 -6.63
CA HIS A 479 -3.76 41.74 -6.60
C HIS A 479 -4.72 40.66 -7.07
N MET A 480 -5.91 40.69 -6.51
CA MET A 480 -7.02 39.84 -6.90
C MET A 480 -8.33 40.61 -6.68
N LYS A 481 -9.41 40.11 -7.27
CA LYS A 481 -10.76 40.53 -6.95
C LYS A 481 -11.54 39.36 -6.38
N PHE A 482 -12.21 39.64 -5.29
CA PHE A 482 -13.17 38.73 -4.71
C PHE A 482 -14.51 39.43 -4.61
N GLN A 483 -15.51 38.95 -5.39
CA GLN A 483 -16.84 39.59 -5.49
C GLN A 483 -16.79 41.09 -5.89
N ASN A 484 -15.98 41.39 -6.88
CA ASN A 484 -15.67 42.74 -7.35
C ASN A 484 -14.95 43.65 -6.34
N GLU A 485 -14.65 43.17 -5.12
CA GLU A 485 -13.85 43.95 -4.17
C GLU A 485 -12.35 43.68 -4.44
N PRO A 486 -11.57 44.71 -4.69
CA PRO A 486 -10.16 44.56 -4.96
C PRO A 486 -9.38 44.27 -3.67
N PHE A 487 -8.38 43.40 -3.79
CA PHE A 487 -7.45 43.08 -2.72
C PHE A 487 -6.02 43.17 -3.26
N PHE A 488 -5.16 43.87 -2.53
CA PHE A 488 -3.78 44.12 -2.92
C PHE A 488 -2.85 43.82 -1.76
N ILE A 489 -1.74 43.10 -2.06
CA ILE A 489 -0.64 42.87 -1.13
C ILE A 489 0.68 43.19 -1.83
N LYS A 490 1.55 43.87 -1.13
CA LYS A 490 2.97 43.98 -1.43
C LYS A 490 3.75 43.59 -0.18
N ALA A 491 4.72 42.71 -0.28
CA ALA A 491 5.51 42.27 0.85
C ALA A 491 6.97 42.12 0.46
N TYR A 492 7.85 42.70 1.23
CA TYR A 492 9.28 42.53 1.14
C TYR A 492 9.81 42.12 2.51
N VAL A 493 10.56 41.03 2.55
CA VAL A 493 11.21 40.53 3.76
C VAL A 493 12.67 40.23 3.42
N GLU A 494 13.57 40.74 4.22
CA GLU A 494 15.01 40.44 4.12
C GLU A 494 15.55 40.00 5.47
N ASN A 495 16.61 39.18 5.45
CA ASN A 495 17.33 38.68 6.63
C ASN A 495 16.41 37.86 7.56
N LEU A 496 16.25 36.57 7.27
CA LEU A 496 15.38 35.70 8.08
C LEU A 496 15.89 35.41 9.50
N ASP A 497 17.16 35.71 9.81
CA ASP A 497 17.67 35.66 11.19
C ASP A 497 17.17 36.80 12.05
N ASN A 498 17.02 37.99 11.46
CA ASN A 498 16.48 39.16 12.07
C ASN A 498 15.62 39.90 11.03
N PRO A 499 14.36 39.46 10.84
CA PRO A 499 13.55 39.83 9.69
C PRO A 499 13.23 41.30 9.65
N LYS A 500 13.73 41.98 8.61
CA LYS A 500 13.27 43.31 8.24
C LYS A 500 12.15 43.17 7.20
N TYR A 501 11.04 43.76 7.46
CA TYR A 501 9.88 43.68 6.59
C TYR A 501 9.28 45.02 6.21
N ASP A 502 8.72 45.06 5.01
CA ASP A 502 7.90 46.17 4.48
C ASP A 502 6.66 45.56 3.83
N VAL A 503 5.51 45.70 4.47
CA VAL A 503 4.27 45.06 4.02
C VAL A 503 3.20 46.11 3.85
N THR A 504 2.56 46.12 2.69
CA THR A 504 1.35 46.89 2.39
C THR A 504 0.21 45.95 2.06
N LEU A 505 -0.91 46.12 2.72
CA LEU A 505 -2.14 45.37 2.48
C LEU A 505 -3.29 46.37 2.34
N LYS A 506 -3.99 46.29 1.20
CA LYS A 506 -5.20 47.07 0.93
C LYS A 506 -6.30 46.16 0.43
N GLY A 507 -7.48 46.31 0.99
CA GLY A 507 -8.60 45.51 0.53
C GLY A 507 -9.86 45.71 1.35
N ILE A 508 -10.95 45.24 0.81
CA ILE A 508 -12.23 45.16 1.48
C ILE A 508 -12.65 43.71 1.57
N LEU A 509 -12.93 43.23 2.76
CA LEU A 509 -13.39 41.91 3.04
C LEU A 509 -14.81 41.95 3.61
N ASP A 510 -15.75 41.32 2.91
CA ASP A 510 -17.10 41.10 3.40
C ASP A 510 -17.14 39.78 4.17
N LEU A 511 -17.27 39.87 5.48
CA LEU A 511 -17.23 38.70 6.36
C LEU A 511 -18.40 37.72 6.13
N GLY A 512 -19.59 38.26 5.80
CA GLY A 512 -20.73 37.41 5.49
C GLY A 512 -20.58 36.61 4.18
N LYS A 513 -19.68 37.06 3.30
CA LYS A 513 -19.32 36.39 2.07
C LYS A 513 -18.14 35.46 2.26
N LEU A 514 -17.23 35.76 3.18
CA LEU A 514 -16.09 34.89 3.54
C LEU A 514 -16.57 33.57 4.11
N THR A 515 -17.62 33.55 4.92
CA THR A 515 -18.21 32.30 5.46
C THR A 515 -18.79 31.38 4.39
N LYS A 516 -19.06 31.89 3.20
CA LYS A 516 -19.47 31.07 2.05
C LYS A 516 -18.30 30.37 1.35
N ILE A 517 -17.06 30.88 1.53
CA ILE A 517 -15.84 30.27 0.99
C ILE A 517 -15.26 29.29 1.99
N TYR A 518 -15.26 29.67 3.25
CA TYR A 518 -14.74 28.90 4.36
C TYR A 518 -15.87 28.69 5.38
N PRO A 519 -16.62 27.57 5.30
CA PRO A 519 -17.68 27.28 6.25
C PRO A 519 -17.07 27.17 7.65
N LEU A 520 -17.55 28.04 8.55
CA LEU A 520 -17.22 27.97 9.96
C LEU A 520 -18.40 27.28 10.64
N ASP A 521 -18.23 26.02 11.00
CA ASP A 521 -19.31 25.11 11.39
C ASP A 521 -20.26 25.63 12.48
N ASP A 522 -19.82 26.52 13.34
CA ASP A 522 -20.63 27.10 14.44
C ASP A 522 -20.60 28.63 14.54
N MET A 523 -20.10 29.34 13.51
CA MET A 523 -19.89 30.78 13.60
C MET A 523 -20.45 31.51 12.38
N THR A 524 -21.36 32.47 12.63
CA THR A 524 -21.86 33.38 11.60
C THR A 524 -21.12 34.71 11.71
N LEU A 525 -20.35 35.05 10.66
CA LEU A 525 -19.71 36.35 10.56
C LEU A 525 -20.52 37.29 9.65
N SER A 526 -20.63 38.53 10.00
CA SER A 526 -21.24 39.58 9.18
C SER A 526 -20.51 40.89 9.33
N GLY A 527 -20.58 41.74 8.30
CA GLY A 527 -19.94 43.05 8.27
C GLY A 527 -18.84 43.17 7.21
N ARG A 528 -18.32 44.37 7.04
CA ARG A 528 -17.24 44.66 6.09
C ARG A 528 -16.02 45.20 6.84
N ILE A 529 -14.86 44.62 6.55
CA ILE A 529 -13.56 45.11 7.01
C ILE A 529 -12.86 45.76 5.84
N ALA A 530 -12.60 47.06 5.95
CA ALA A 530 -11.70 47.77 5.03
C ALA A 530 -10.32 47.87 5.68
N ALA A 531 -9.32 47.31 5.03
CA ALA A 531 -7.93 47.37 5.47
C ALA A 531 -7.12 48.26 4.52
N ASP A 532 -6.39 49.22 5.10
CA ASP A 532 -5.32 49.97 4.46
C ASP A 532 -4.17 50.00 5.45
N ILE A 533 -3.32 49.00 5.38
CA ILE A 533 -2.24 48.73 6.33
C ILE A 533 -0.91 48.89 5.61
N ALA A 534 -0.04 49.73 6.13
CA ALA A 534 1.36 49.80 5.73
C ALA A 534 2.20 49.70 6.99
N THR A 535 3.07 48.68 7.04
CA THR A 535 3.90 48.44 8.21
C THR A 535 5.32 48.07 7.77
N LYS A 536 6.29 48.67 8.50
CA LYS A 536 7.71 48.38 8.36
C LYS A 536 8.30 48.11 9.73
N GLY A 537 9.18 47.14 9.82
CA GLY A 537 9.79 46.81 11.10
C GLY A 537 10.98 45.86 10.96
N VAL A 538 11.54 45.53 12.11
CA VAL A 538 12.62 44.57 12.30
C VAL A 538 12.19 43.59 13.37
#